data_d594a9242c1aa44daf4a9f4cf4ba8076
#
_entry.id   d594a9242c1aa44daf4a9f4cf4ba8076
#
_cell.length_a   1.000
_cell.length_b   1.000
_cell.length_c   1.000
_cell.angle_alpha   90.00
_cell.angle_beta   90.00
_cell.angle_gamma   90.00
#
_symmetry.space_group_name_H-M   'P 1'
#
loop_
_entity.id
_entity.type
_entity.pdbx_description
1 polymer ?
#
loop_
_entity_poly.entity_id
_entity_poly.type
_entity_poly.pdbx_seq_one_letter_code
_entity_poly.pdbx_strand_id
1 'polypeptide(L)'
;MCLNTKLVVLSSIMNKTVLTIIISFLTLLVSISFAEEKRTSCQSTILLDPATGEVLFEQDAHTPLPPASMAKLMTAYIVRRRVNEGQVSAGDIVRVSAEVSKIGGSQVYLKEHEEFSITELLEALMIESANDAALALAEHVSGSREGFVDLMNQESQKLKMTETTFFSPHGLPPAKDQKPDLISAHDLALLAQAILKDTPELLELTGKVEAPFRAGAFVMRNHNHLLTSFPGCDGLKTGYYAQAGFGVTATAQKNGARLVAVAMNCPTSKIRDAEVKALLSRGFNQFKLVKLVDRGAVVQSDSPVVGGAVSSSAILAKDEIKVSLREPLASLVEKKVDGCNPINAPAKKDSSCGVLRFVLKGKEIAKTELVLAQDLEKGGMLSSLKGLIGY
;
A
#
# COMPACT_ATOMS: atom_id res chain seq x y z
N MET A 1 21.44 -36.73 -66.51
CA MET A 1 20.67 -37.17 -65.35
C MET A 1 21.50 -37.04 -64.05
N CYS A 2 22.35 -36.04 -63.95
CA CYS A 2 23.32 -35.93 -62.80
C CYS A 2 23.38 -34.52 -62.19
N LEU A 3 22.54 -33.56 -62.62
CA LEU A 3 22.56 -32.18 -62.08
C LEU A 3 21.48 -31.96 -61.01
N ASN A 4 20.37 -32.70 -61.01
CA ASN A 4 19.26 -32.46 -60.09
C ASN A 4 19.46 -33.01 -58.67
N THR A 5 20.33 -34.01 -58.51
CA THR A 5 20.57 -34.64 -57.18
C THR A 5 21.47 -33.80 -56.31
N LYS A 6 22.37 -32.97 -56.86
CA LYS A 6 23.24 -32.10 -56.08
C LYS A 6 22.52 -30.84 -55.55
N LEU A 7 21.52 -30.34 -56.27
CA LEU A 7 20.75 -29.16 -55.84
C LEU A 7 19.84 -29.46 -54.63
N VAL A 8 19.21 -30.66 -54.61
CA VAL A 8 18.32 -31.07 -53.49
C VAL A 8 19.09 -31.35 -52.21
N VAL A 9 20.29 -31.91 -52.32
CA VAL A 9 21.16 -32.17 -51.14
C VAL A 9 21.71 -30.86 -50.53
N LEU A 10 22.09 -29.88 -51.37
CA LEU A 10 22.54 -28.56 -50.88
C LEU A 10 21.40 -27.75 -50.23
N SER A 11 20.18 -27.80 -50.73
CA SER A 11 19.02 -27.12 -50.12
C SER A 11 18.64 -27.74 -48.79
N SER A 12 18.72 -29.04 -48.62
CA SER A 12 18.47 -29.73 -47.35
C SER A 12 19.51 -29.47 -46.28
N ILE A 13 20.79 -29.34 -46.66
CA ILE A 13 21.90 -29.05 -45.73
C ILE A 13 21.88 -27.56 -45.35
N MET A 14 21.62 -26.69 -46.33
CA MET A 14 21.51 -25.23 -46.08
C MET A 14 20.36 -24.88 -45.13
N ASN A 15 19.19 -25.51 -45.29
CA ASN A 15 18.06 -25.31 -44.38
C ASN A 15 18.34 -25.81 -42.94
N LYS A 16 19.04 -26.92 -42.77
CA LYS A 16 19.39 -27.42 -41.43
C LYS A 16 20.41 -26.52 -40.74
N THR A 17 21.43 -26.05 -41.47
CA THR A 17 22.47 -25.17 -40.91
C THR A 17 21.90 -23.80 -40.57
N VAL A 18 21.07 -23.22 -41.43
CA VAL A 18 20.37 -21.94 -41.17
C VAL A 18 19.38 -22.08 -39.99
N LEU A 19 18.63 -23.18 -39.90
CA LEU A 19 17.73 -23.46 -38.80
C LEU A 19 18.49 -23.62 -37.48
N THR A 20 19.65 -24.30 -37.47
CA THR A 20 20.49 -24.44 -36.27
C THR A 20 21.06 -23.10 -35.82
N ILE A 21 21.48 -22.24 -36.74
CA ILE A 21 21.98 -20.88 -36.42
C ILE A 21 20.86 -20.01 -35.89
N ILE A 22 19.64 -20.06 -36.45
CA ILE A 22 18.50 -19.32 -35.98
C ILE A 22 18.07 -19.79 -34.57
N ILE A 23 18.04 -21.10 -34.32
CA ILE A 23 17.71 -21.66 -33.00
C ILE A 23 18.80 -21.26 -31.98
N SER A 24 20.10 -21.33 -32.34
CA SER A 24 21.20 -20.88 -31.46
C SER A 24 21.17 -19.38 -31.21
N PHE A 25 20.75 -18.56 -32.19
CA PHE A 25 20.57 -17.11 -32.00
C PHE A 25 19.34 -16.80 -31.16
N LEU A 26 18.24 -17.54 -31.31
CA LEU A 26 17.05 -17.39 -30.46
C LEU A 26 17.32 -17.83 -29.02
N THR A 27 18.06 -18.92 -28.80
CA THR A 27 18.46 -19.33 -27.43
C THR A 27 19.46 -18.35 -26.82
N LEU A 28 20.35 -17.74 -27.61
CA LEU A 28 21.25 -16.68 -27.12
C LEU A 28 20.51 -15.37 -26.78
N LEU A 29 19.48 -15.01 -27.55
CA LEU A 29 18.66 -13.84 -27.27
C LEU A 29 17.76 -14.02 -26.05
N VAL A 30 17.29 -15.22 -25.77
CA VAL A 30 16.53 -15.55 -24.55
C VAL A 30 17.44 -15.55 -23.32
N SER A 31 18.74 -15.84 -23.47
CA SER A 31 19.71 -15.86 -22.37
C SER A 31 20.19 -14.45 -21.96
N ILE A 32 19.92 -13.40 -22.73
CA ILE A 32 20.44 -12.04 -22.46
C ILE A 32 19.50 -11.20 -21.59
N SER A 33 18.30 -11.68 -21.22
CA SER A 33 17.31 -10.88 -20.53
C SER A 33 17.02 -11.22 -19.06
N PHE A 34 17.79 -12.07 -18.44
CA PHE A 34 17.84 -12.15 -16.99
C PHE A 34 19.09 -11.42 -16.51
N ALA A 35 19.01 -10.09 -16.45
CA ALA A 35 19.90 -9.36 -15.56
C ALA A 35 19.67 -9.96 -14.17
N GLU A 36 20.65 -10.70 -13.65
CA GLU A 36 20.62 -11.29 -12.32
C GLU A 36 20.31 -10.16 -11.33
N GLU A 37 19.10 -10.19 -10.81
CA GLU A 37 18.61 -9.13 -9.94
C GLU A 37 19.45 -9.15 -8.68
N LYS A 38 20.30 -8.12 -8.50
CA LYS A 38 21.28 -8.07 -7.41
C LYS A 38 20.58 -8.33 -6.08
N ARG A 39 20.94 -9.45 -5.44
CA ARG A 39 20.45 -9.81 -4.10
C ARG A 39 20.79 -8.73 -3.09
N THR A 40 19.89 -8.50 -2.15
CA THR A 40 20.13 -7.61 -1.00
C THR A 40 21.03 -8.31 0.02
N SER A 41 21.67 -7.53 0.86
CA SER A 41 22.49 -8.06 1.97
C SER A 41 21.65 -8.46 3.20
N CYS A 42 20.34 -8.23 3.17
CA CYS A 42 19.38 -8.72 4.17
C CYS A 42 18.89 -10.12 3.79
N GLN A 43 18.51 -10.95 4.74
CA GLN A 43 18.05 -12.30 4.45
C GLN A 43 16.77 -12.32 3.63
N SER A 44 15.79 -11.51 4.03
CA SER A 44 14.48 -11.45 3.37
C SER A 44 14.10 -10.01 3.08
N THR A 45 13.64 -9.74 1.86
CA THR A 45 13.20 -8.41 1.44
C THR A 45 12.04 -8.47 0.46
N ILE A 46 11.18 -7.45 0.48
CA ILE A 46 10.12 -7.26 -0.51
C ILE A 46 9.90 -5.78 -0.79
N LEU A 47 9.53 -5.46 -2.01
CA LEU A 47 9.02 -4.16 -2.44
C LEU A 47 7.65 -4.36 -3.07
N LEU A 48 6.64 -3.69 -2.52
CA LEU A 48 5.24 -3.81 -2.92
C LEU A 48 4.68 -2.45 -3.35
N ASP A 49 3.88 -2.44 -4.40
CA ASP A 49 2.92 -1.37 -4.70
C ASP A 49 1.62 -1.64 -3.92
N PRO A 50 1.34 -0.93 -2.81
CA PRO A 50 0.17 -1.20 -1.99
C PRO A 50 -1.16 -0.82 -2.68
N ALA A 51 -1.13 0.01 -3.73
CA ALA A 51 -2.32 0.38 -4.47
C ALA A 51 -2.85 -0.78 -5.31
N THR A 52 -1.96 -1.53 -5.95
CA THR A 52 -2.30 -2.67 -6.82
C THR A 52 -2.11 -4.02 -6.16
N GLY A 53 -1.30 -4.12 -5.10
CA GLY A 53 -0.85 -5.37 -4.49
C GLY A 53 0.27 -6.05 -5.29
N GLU A 54 0.87 -5.36 -6.27
CA GLU A 54 1.91 -5.94 -7.11
C GLU A 54 3.25 -5.95 -6.40
N VAL A 55 3.90 -7.13 -6.40
CA VAL A 55 5.28 -7.29 -5.91
C VAL A 55 6.23 -6.81 -7.00
N LEU A 56 7.03 -5.78 -6.69
CA LEU A 56 7.99 -5.17 -7.62
C LEU A 56 9.39 -5.78 -7.51
N PHE A 57 9.69 -6.34 -6.36
CA PHE A 57 10.91 -7.07 -6.05
C PHE A 57 10.68 -7.94 -4.83
N GLU A 58 11.26 -9.13 -4.82
CA GLU A 58 11.31 -9.97 -3.62
C GLU A 58 12.59 -10.81 -3.58
N GLN A 59 13.03 -11.10 -2.36
CA GLN A 59 14.10 -12.04 -2.06
C GLN A 59 13.74 -12.78 -0.79
N ASP A 60 13.61 -14.10 -0.87
CA ASP A 60 13.27 -14.98 0.26
C ASP A 60 12.08 -14.45 1.10
N ALA A 61 11.13 -13.74 0.43
CA ALA A 61 10.08 -12.94 1.06
C ALA A 61 9.06 -13.79 1.85
N HIS A 62 8.94 -15.06 1.54
CA HIS A 62 8.03 -16.02 2.15
C HIS A 62 8.67 -16.84 3.29
N THR A 63 9.90 -16.51 3.70
CA THR A 63 10.57 -17.16 4.81
C THR A 63 10.09 -16.55 6.14
N PRO A 64 9.44 -17.32 7.05
CA PRO A 64 9.07 -16.82 8.37
C PRO A 64 10.32 -16.53 9.20
N LEU A 65 10.47 -15.30 9.65
CA LEU A 65 11.59 -14.83 10.47
C LEU A 65 11.06 -14.09 11.71
N PRO A 66 11.85 -14.01 12.78
CA PRO A 66 11.49 -13.21 13.93
C PRO A 66 11.39 -11.71 13.55
N PRO A 67 10.24 -11.07 13.77
CA PRO A 67 10.02 -9.66 13.37
C PRO A 67 10.61 -8.66 14.36
N ALA A 68 10.95 -9.09 15.56
CA ALA A 68 11.20 -8.19 16.67
C ALA A 68 10.04 -7.16 16.81
N SER A 69 10.35 -5.91 17.11
CA SER A 69 9.32 -4.86 17.30
C SER A 69 8.47 -4.52 16.07
N MET A 70 8.70 -5.13 14.91
CA MET A 70 7.76 -5.01 13.78
C MET A 70 6.43 -5.72 14.06
N ALA A 71 6.38 -6.69 14.99
CA ALA A 71 5.13 -7.30 15.48
C ALA A 71 4.13 -6.25 16.00
N LYS A 72 4.61 -5.11 16.54
CA LYS A 72 3.79 -4.01 17.03
C LYS A 72 2.92 -3.35 15.96
N LEU A 73 3.23 -3.56 14.68
CA LEU A 73 2.35 -3.13 13.58
C LEU A 73 0.98 -3.80 13.67
N MET A 74 0.92 -5.09 13.99
CA MET A 74 -0.35 -5.79 14.19
C MET A 74 -1.09 -5.27 15.43
N THR A 75 -0.36 -5.00 16.51
CA THR A 75 -0.94 -4.40 17.72
C THR A 75 -1.56 -3.03 17.42
N ALA A 76 -0.82 -2.15 16.76
CA ALA A 76 -1.32 -0.82 16.38
C ALA A 76 -2.52 -0.91 15.42
N TYR A 77 -2.46 -1.80 14.43
CA TYR A 77 -3.54 -2.02 13.47
C TYR A 77 -4.84 -2.46 14.15
N ILE A 78 -4.77 -3.46 15.04
CA ILE A 78 -5.95 -3.95 15.77
C ILE A 78 -6.54 -2.85 16.66
N VAL A 79 -5.71 -2.19 17.46
CA VAL A 79 -6.18 -1.14 18.37
C VAL A 79 -6.82 0.00 17.58
N ARG A 80 -6.19 0.47 16.52
CA ARG A 80 -6.71 1.56 15.71
C ARG A 80 -7.98 1.17 14.98
N ARG A 81 -8.07 -0.04 14.43
CA ARG A 81 -9.32 -0.53 13.83
C ARG A 81 -10.46 -0.54 14.84
N ARG A 82 -10.25 -1.00 16.06
CA ARG A 82 -11.27 -1.00 17.09
C ARG A 82 -11.74 0.41 17.46
N VAL A 83 -10.83 1.38 17.42
CA VAL A 83 -11.21 2.80 17.55
C VAL A 83 -12.07 3.23 16.37
N ASN A 84 -11.68 2.93 15.13
CA ASN A 84 -12.43 3.30 13.93
C ASN A 84 -13.81 2.62 13.85
N GLU A 85 -13.93 1.40 14.38
CA GLU A 85 -15.20 0.64 14.46
C GLU A 85 -16.07 1.06 15.67
N GLY A 86 -15.60 1.98 16.51
CA GLY A 86 -16.33 2.44 17.70
C GLY A 86 -16.44 1.42 18.83
N GLN A 87 -15.59 0.37 18.81
CA GLN A 87 -15.57 -0.66 19.86
C GLN A 87 -14.83 -0.18 21.11
N VAL A 88 -13.88 0.73 20.95
CA VAL A 88 -13.20 1.49 22.01
C VAL A 88 -13.05 2.94 21.54
N SER A 89 -12.87 3.88 22.48
CA SER A 89 -12.63 5.30 22.15
C SER A 89 -11.12 5.59 22.20
N ALA A 90 -10.64 6.48 21.32
CA ALA A 90 -9.25 6.94 21.33
C ALA A 90 -8.87 7.61 22.68
N GLY A 91 -9.85 8.16 23.39
CA GLY A 91 -9.69 8.78 24.71
C GLY A 91 -9.90 7.84 25.89
N ASP A 92 -10.23 6.55 25.66
CA ASP A 92 -10.42 5.61 26.77
C ASP A 92 -9.15 5.50 27.61
N ILE A 93 -9.35 5.50 28.92
CA ILE A 93 -8.25 5.45 29.89
C ILE A 93 -7.83 4.01 30.14
N VAL A 94 -6.57 3.75 29.85
CA VAL A 94 -5.90 2.46 30.07
C VAL A 94 -5.16 2.55 31.40
N ARG A 95 -5.51 1.70 32.35
CA ARG A 95 -4.81 1.59 33.62
C ARG A 95 -3.68 0.57 33.53
N VAL A 96 -2.48 0.98 33.94
CA VAL A 96 -1.27 0.17 33.88
C VAL A 96 -1.33 -0.92 34.96
N SER A 97 -1.17 -2.18 34.53
CA SER A 97 -1.11 -3.34 35.43
C SER A 97 0.31 -3.55 36.02
N ALA A 98 0.40 -4.40 37.04
CA ALA A 98 1.67 -4.83 37.58
C ALA A 98 2.55 -5.62 36.58
N GLU A 99 1.93 -6.33 35.62
CA GLU A 99 2.65 -7.05 34.56
C GLU A 99 3.27 -6.07 33.57
N VAL A 100 2.50 -5.09 33.12
CA VAL A 100 2.94 -4.02 32.22
C VAL A 100 4.15 -3.27 32.77
N SER A 101 4.13 -2.93 34.08
CA SER A 101 5.21 -2.14 34.72
C SER A 101 6.54 -2.90 34.84
N LYS A 102 6.55 -4.22 34.63
CA LYS A 102 7.74 -5.09 34.76
C LYS A 102 8.34 -5.50 33.42
N ILE A 103 7.69 -5.20 32.32
CA ILE A 103 8.18 -5.62 31.00
C ILE A 103 9.48 -4.89 30.65
N GLY A 104 10.42 -5.60 29.99
CA GLY A 104 11.71 -5.06 29.61
C GLY A 104 11.81 -4.55 28.18
N GLY A 105 13.03 -4.18 27.77
CA GLY A 105 13.35 -3.67 26.43
C GLY A 105 12.99 -2.19 26.25
N SER A 106 12.57 -1.77 25.04
CA SER A 106 12.14 -0.39 24.78
C SER A 106 10.87 -0.06 25.56
N GLN A 107 10.85 1.06 26.29
CA GLN A 107 9.79 1.43 27.23
C GLN A 107 9.63 2.94 27.30
N VAL A 108 8.44 3.39 27.72
CA VAL A 108 8.21 4.74 28.25
C VAL A 108 8.09 4.72 29.78
N TYR A 109 8.47 3.60 30.39
CA TYR A 109 8.55 3.37 31.84
C TYR A 109 7.23 3.59 32.57
N LEU A 110 6.17 2.92 32.09
CA LEU A 110 4.85 2.93 32.71
C LEU A 110 4.92 2.28 34.10
N LYS A 111 4.36 2.97 35.09
CA LYS A 111 4.30 2.47 36.48
C LYS A 111 2.91 1.91 36.76
N GLU A 112 2.86 0.89 37.60
CA GLU A 112 1.59 0.31 38.05
C GLU A 112 0.64 1.40 38.58
N HIS A 113 -0.62 1.29 38.16
CA HIS A 113 -1.72 2.23 38.45
C HIS A 113 -1.67 3.58 37.74
N GLU A 114 -0.62 3.90 36.95
CA GLU A 114 -0.68 5.05 36.05
C GLU A 114 -1.80 4.85 35.01
N GLU A 115 -2.29 5.97 34.52
CA GLU A 115 -3.40 6.03 33.57
C GLU A 115 -3.02 6.86 32.34
N PHE A 116 -3.28 6.33 31.16
CA PHE A 116 -3.00 6.98 29.87
C PHE A 116 -4.14 6.70 28.89
N SER A 117 -4.36 7.60 27.95
CA SER A 117 -5.29 7.36 26.87
C SER A 117 -4.73 6.33 25.86
N ILE A 118 -5.63 5.66 25.11
CA ILE A 118 -5.24 4.81 23.98
C ILE A 118 -4.35 5.58 23.00
N THR A 119 -4.65 6.86 22.73
CA THR A 119 -3.85 7.71 21.84
C THR A 119 -2.41 7.87 22.33
N GLU A 120 -2.20 8.21 23.60
CA GLU A 120 -0.86 8.35 24.17
C GLU A 120 -0.06 7.04 24.10
N LEU A 121 -0.71 5.92 24.37
CA LEU A 121 -0.07 4.60 24.30
C LEU A 121 0.22 4.16 22.87
N LEU A 122 -0.62 4.50 21.88
CA LEU A 122 -0.32 4.28 20.47
C LEU A 122 0.87 5.13 20.00
N GLU A 123 0.98 6.38 20.46
CA GLU A 123 2.18 7.20 20.19
C GLU A 123 3.43 6.55 20.77
N ALA A 124 3.40 6.12 22.04
CA ALA A 124 4.51 5.45 22.69
C ALA A 124 4.89 4.13 21.98
N LEU A 125 3.90 3.36 21.57
CA LEU A 125 4.07 2.13 20.80
C LEU A 125 4.82 2.36 19.49
N MET A 126 4.42 3.37 18.73
CA MET A 126 4.91 3.58 17.36
C MET A 126 6.22 4.37 17.32
N ILE A 127 6.37 5.38 18.17
CA ILE A 127 7.53 6.27 18.16
C ILE A 127 8.69 5.67 18.99
N GLU A 128 8.49 5.39 20.29
CA GLU A 128 9.53 4.83 21.17
C GLU A 128 9.68 3.31 21.04
N SER A 129 8.74 2.68 20.34
CA SER A 129 8.69 1.21 20.30
C SER A 129 8.35 0.57 21.64
N ALA A 130 7.62 1.27 22.51
CA ALA A 130 7.36 0.92 23.90
C ALA A 130 6.66 -0.45 24.04
N ASN A 131 7.29 -1.39 24.75
CA ASN A 131 6.74 -2.72 25.02
C ASN A 131 5.66 -2.67 26.11
N ASP A 132 5.86 -1.79 27.09
CA ASP A 132 4.88 -1.51 28.15
C ASP A 132 3.57 -0.94 27.55
N ALA A 133 3.66 -0.01 26.61
CA ALA A 133 2.50 0.47 25.89
C ALA A 133 1.81 -0.64 25.06
N ALA A 134 2.59 -1.52 24.41
CA ALA A 134 2.04 -2.65 23.65
C ALA A 134 1.22 -3.57 24.55
N LEU A 135 1.75 -3.94 25.71
CA LEU A 135 1.09 -4.83 26.65
C LEU A 135 -0.13 -4.17 27.31
N ALA A 136 -0.03 -2.89 27.70
CA ALA A 136 -1.15 -2.15 28.27
C ALA A 136 -2.35 -2.06 27.30
N LEU A 137 -2.07 -1.74 26.01
CA LEU A 137 -3.10 -1.72 24.97
C LEU A 137 -3.71 -3.11 24.74
N ALA A 138 -2.89 -4.17 24.76
CA ALA A 138 -3.34 -5.54 24.59
C ALA A 138 -4.29 -5.96 25.72
N GLU A 139 -3.91 -5.73 26.97
CA GLU A 139 -4.74 -6.01 28.15
C GLU A 139 -6.07 -5.23 28.11
N HIS A 140 -6.02 -3.94 27.74
CA HIS A 140 -7.22 -3.11 27.67
C HIS A 140 -8.21 -3.58 26.61
N VAL A 141 -7.71 -3.92 25.41
CA VAL A 141 -8.56 -4.25 24.25
C VAL A 141 -9.17 -5.66 24.35
N SER A 142 -8.49 -6.62 24.96
CA SER A 142 -8.94 -8.02 25.00
C SER A 142 -8.99 -8.64 26.39
N GLY A 143 -8.75 -7.86 27.43
CA GLY A 143 -8.81 -8.30 28.83
C GLY A 143 -7.57 -9.07 29.30
N SER A 144 -6.72 -9.56 28.40
CA SER A 144 -5.48 -10.25 28.72
C SER A 144 -4.50 -10.22 27.54
N ARG A 145 -3.22 -10.47 27.82
CA ARG A 145 -2.18 -10.67 26.83
C ARG A 145 -2.50 -11.83 25.88
N GLU A 146 -2.92 -12.97 26.43
CA GLU A 146 -3.22 -14.18 25.68
C GLU A 146 -4.42 -13.96 24.74
N GLY A 147 -5.50 -13.36 25.23
CA GLY A 147 -6.66 -13.00 24.41
C GLY A 147 -6.29 -12.05 23.26
N PHE A 148 -5.33 -11.14 23.48
CA PHE A 148 -4.87 -10.25 22.42
C PHE A 148 -4.00 -10.99 21.38
N VAL A 149 -3.15 -11.92 21.81
CA VAL A 149 -2.36 -12.77 20.90
C VAL A 149 -3.28 -13.63 20.03
N ASP A 150 -4.34 -14.19 20.59
CA ASP A 150 -5.37 -14.92 19.82
C ASP A 150 -6.01 -13.99 18.77
N LEU A 151 -6.32 -12.76 19.15
CA LEU A 151 -6.87 -11.76 18.24
C LEU A 151 -5.87 -11.40 17.12
N MET A 152 -4.56 -11.25 17.42
CA MET A 152 -3.52 -11.01 16.42
C MET A 152 -3.45 -12.16 15.40
N ASN A 153 -3.52 -13.40 15.85
CA ASN A 153 -3.52 -14.57 14.97
C ASN A 153 -4.80 -14.69 14.15
N GLN A 154 -5.96 -14.32 14.69
CA GLN A 154 -7.22 -14.24 13.92
C GLN A 154 -7.15 -13.13 12.84
N GLU A 155 -6.62 -11.97 13.16
CA GLU A 155 -6.45 -10.90 12.17
C GLU A 155 -5.44 -11.26 11.08
N SER A 156 -4.34 -11.96 11.42
CA SER A 156 -3.39 -12.45 10.42
C SER A 156 -4.06 -13.39 9.40
N GLN A 157 -4.94 -14.28 9.85
CA GLN A 157 -5.71 -15.14 8.95
C GLN A 157 -6.65 -14.36 8.03
N LYS A 158 -7.37 -13.35 8.56
CA LYS A 158 -8.25 -12.48 7.75
C LYS A 158 -7.47 -11.71 6.70
N LEU A 159 -6.26 -11.27 7.02
CA LEU A 159 -5.34 -10.60 6.11
C LEU A 159 -4.59 -11.55 5.18
N LYS A 160 -4.83 -12.87 5.27
CA LYS A 160 -4.15 -13.93 4.51
C LYS A 160 -2.63 -13.98 4.74
N MET A 161 -2.19 -13.61 5.93
CA MET A 161 -0.80 -13.70 6.39
C MET A 161 -0.51 -15.15 6.82
N THR A 162 -0.30 -16.03 5.84
CA THR A 162 -0.23 -17.49 6.05
C THR A 162 1.10 -17.97 6.62
N GLU A 163 2.14 -17.12 6.57
CA GLU A 163 3.47 -17.40 7.11
C GLU A 163 3.71 -16.66 8.44
N THR A 164 2.62 -16.35 9.17
CA THR A 164 2.66 -15.56 10.40
C THR A 164 2.11 -16.33 11.58
N THR A 165 2.81 -16.25 12.71
CA THR A 165 2.32 -16.70 14.02
C THR A 165 2.80 -15.75 15.10
N PHE A 166 1.88 -15.20 15.87
CA PHE A 166 2.16 -14.33 17.01
C PHE A 166 2.12 -15.09 18.32
N PHE A 167 3.01 -14.76 19.24
CA PHE A 167 3.08 -15.21 20.62
C PHE A 167 3.16 -14.03 21.60
N SER A 168 3.32 -12.81 21.10
CA SER A 168 3.40 -11.62 21.93
C SER A 168 2.84 -10.38 21.20
N PRO A 169 2.32 -9.36 21.94
CA PRO A 169 1.90 -8.09 21.33
C PRO A 169 3.05 -7.13 21.02
N HIS A 170 4.30 -7.47 21.36
CA HIS A 170 5.44 -6.57 21.38
C HIS A 170 6.66 -7.04 20.58
N GLY A 171 6.81 -8.35 20.32
CA GLY A 171 7.94 -8.91 19.57
C GLY A 171 9.26 -8.98 20.34
N LEU A 172 9.23 -9.06 21.67
CA LEU A 172 10.43 -9.34 22.46
C LEU A 172 10.98 -10.74 22.17
N PRO A 173 12.29 -10.99 22.39
CA PRO A 173 12.84 -12.33 22.36
C PRO A 173 12.02 -13.24 23.29
N PRO A 174 11.75 -14.51 22.87
CA PRO A 174 11.01 -15.44 23.71
C PRO A 174 11.81 -15.74 25.00
N ALA A 175 11.11 -15.93 26.09
CA ALA A 175 11.72 -16.50 27.30
C ALA A 175 12.15 -17.94 27.04
N LYS A 176 12.94 -18.52 27.96
CA LYS A 176 13.34 -19.92 27.89
C LYS A 176 12.10 -20.79 27.72
N ASP A 177 12.15 -21.70 26.77
CA ASP A 177 11.08 -22.66 26.43
C ASP A 177 9.81 -22.02 25.77
N GLN A 178 9.84 -20.75 25.40
CA GLN A 178 8.80 -20.09 24.61
C GLN A 178 9.20 -19.99 23.13
N LYS A 179 8.17 -19.89 22.26
CA LYS A 179 8.36 -19.71 20.83
C LYS A 179 8.46 -18.22 20.48
N PRO A 180 9.30 -17.83 19.49
CA PRO A 180 9.33 -16.47 18.98
C PRO A 180 8.10 -16.19 18.11
N ASP A 181 7.71 -14.92 18.03
CA ASP A 181 6.87 -14.45 16.92
C ASP A 181 7.58 -14.73 15.59
N LEU A 182 6.83 -15.17 14.58
CA LEU A 182 7.32 -15.42 13.24
C LEU A 182 6.45 -14.71 12.22
N ILE A 183 7.05 -13.98 11.30
CA ILE A 183 6.37 -13.28 10.21
C ILE A 183 7.27 -13.30 8.98
N SER A 184 6.72 -13.49 7.78
CA SER A 184 7.48 -13.32 6.54
C SER A 184 7.51 -11.83 6.11
N ALA A 185 8.48 -11.46 5.26
CA ALA A 185 8.50 -10.11 4.68
C ALA A 185 7.25 -9.85 3.82
N HIS A 186 6.76 -10.88 3.13
CA HIS A 186 5.51 -10.82 2.37
C HIS A 186 4.32 -10.48 3.28
N ASP A 187 4.17 -11.16 4.40
CA ASP A 187 3.07 -10.92 5.34
C ASP A 187 3.16 -9.56 6.02
N LEU A 188 4.38 -9.07 6.31
CA LEU A 188 4.58 -7.68 6.78
C LEU A 188 4.17 -6.66 5.70
N ALA A 189 4.38 -6.94 4.43
CA ALA A 189 3.93 -6.08 3.35
C ALA A 189 2.40 -6.08 3.21
N LEU A 190 1.74 -7.24 3.40
CA LEU A 190 0.27 -7.33 3.46
C LEU A 190 -0.29 -6.54 4.65
N LEU A 191 0.32 -6.66 5.82
CA LEU A 191 -0.07 -5.88 7.01
C LEU A 191 0.11 -4.37 6.76
N ALA A 192 1.23 -3.96 6.16
CA ALA A 192 1.45 -2.57 5.79
C ALA A 192 0.40 -2.07 4.79
N GLN A 193 0.03 -2.88 3.79
CA GLN A 193 -1.06 -2.56 2.86
C GLN A 193 -2.40 -2.39 3.58
N ALA A 194 -2.72 -3.27 4.54
CA ALA A 194 -3.92 -3.17 5.36
C ALA A 194 -3.93 -1.89 6.22
N ILE A 195 -2.79 -1.56 6.86
CA ILE A 195 -2.63 -0.32 7.62
C ILE A 195 -2.91 0.90 6.74
N LEU A 196 -2.29 0.96 5.56
CA LEU A 196 -2.45 2.09 4.62
C LEU A 196 -3.89 2.24 4.12
N LYS A 197 -4.65 1.16 4.06
CA LYS A 197 -6.04 1.15 3.59
C LYS A 197 -7.04 1.42 4.70
N ASP A 198 -6.92 0.73 5.83
CA ASP A 198 -7.96 0.64 6.85
C ASP A 198 -7.71 1.56 8.05
N THR A 199 -6.44 1.93 8.28
CA THR A 199 -5.98 2.76 9.41
C THR A 199 -4.90 3.76 8.99
N PRO A 200 -5.10 4.55 7.89
CA PRO A 200 -4.07 5.44 7.34
C PRO A 200 -3.59 6.52 8.32
N GLU A 201 -4.40 6.88 9.31
CA GLU A 201 -4.05 7.82 10.37
C GLU A 201 -2.89 7.34 11.26
N LEU A 202 -2.55 6.04 11.24
CA LEU A 202 -1.31 5.57 11.89
C LEU A 202 -0.05 6.19 11.30
N LEU A 203 -0.10 6.69 10.05
CA LEU A 203 1.02 7.40 9.43
C LEU A 203 1.34 8.72 10.17
N GLU A 204 0.35 9.35 10.78
CA GLU A 204 0.56 10.56 11.59
C GLU A 204 1.45 10.28 12.81
N LEU A 205 1.42 9.04 13.33
CA LEU A 205 2.26 8.60 14.44
C LEU A 205 3.61 8.09 13.95
N THR A 206 3.61 7.20 12.93
CA THR A 206 4.82 6.56 12.43
C THR A 206 5.77 7.52 11.73
N GLY A 207 5.24 8.62 11.18
CA GLY A 207 6.01 9.68 10.52
C GLY A 207 6.68 10.68 11.48
N LYS A 208 6.34 10.68 12.77
CA LYS A 208 6.98 11.55 13.77
C LYS A 208 8.39 11.06 14.07
N VAL A 209 9.37 11.97 14.01
CA VAL A 209 10.78 11.69 14.39
C VAL A 209 10.91 11.63 15.90
N GLU A 210 10.24 12.53 16.59
CA GLU A 210 10.18 12.58 18.06
C GLU A 210 8.83 13.14 18.53
N ALA A 211 8.45 12.85 19.76
CA ALA A 211 7.27 13.41 20.41
C ALA A 211 7.45 13.46 21.92
N PRO A 212 6.83 14.45 22.62
CA PRO A 212 6.83 14.51 24.06
C PRO A 212 5.91 13.43 24.66
N PHE A 213 6.28 12.90 25.82
CA PHE A 213 5.46 12.02 26.64
C PHE A 213 5.40 12.56 28.08
N ARG A 214 4.32 12.28 28.82
CA ARG A 214 4.12 12.82 30.18
C ARG A 214 4.31 14.35 30.25
N ALA A 215 3.55 15.09 29.46
CA ALA A 215 3.66 16.56 29.39
C ALA A 215 5.08 17.09 29.15
N GLY A 216 5.89 16.32 28.41
CA GLY A 216 7.27 16.71 28.05
C GLY A 216 8.36 16.25 29.02
N ALA A 217 8.01 15.54 30.11
CA ALA A 217 9.00 14.97 31.02
C ALA A 217 9.85 13.84 30.39
N PHE A 218 9.38 13.26 29.28
CA PHE A 218 10.10 12.28 28.49
C PHE A 218 9.94 12.60 27.00
N VAL A 219 11.03 12.49 26.22
CA VAL A 219 11.01 12.69 24.77
C VAL A 219 11.20 11.35 24.09
N MET A 220 10.15 10.88 23.44
CA MET A 220 10.17 9.66 22.61
C MET A 220 10.90 9.92 21.31
N ARG A 221 11.69 8.95 20.81
CA ARG A 221 12.43 9.05 19.54
C ARG A 221 12.17 7.87 18.64
N ASN A 222 11.89 8.18 17.39
CA ASN A 222 11.64 7.15 16.39
C ASN A 222 12.93 6.50 15.92
N HIS A 223 12.98 5.17 15.95
CA HIS A 223 14.14 4.38 15.53
C HIS A 223 14.24 4.21 14.00
N ASN A 224 13.29 4.74 13.24
CA ASN A 224 13.29 4.68 11.78
C ASN A 224 14.06 5.88 11.19
N HIS A 225 15.35 5.69 10.94
CA HIS A 225 16.20 6.74 10.37
C HIS A 225 15.81 7.09 8.91
N LEU A 226 14.96 6.31 8.23
CA LEU A 226 14.48 6.64 6.88
C LEU A 226 13.60 7.89 6.90
N LEU A 227 12.94 8.21 8.01
CA LEU A 227 12.09 9.40 8.14
C LEU A 227 12.86 10.70 7.83
N THR A 228 14.14 10.77 8.19
CA THR A 228 14.98 11.94 7.94
C THR A 228 15.93 11.78 6.76
N SER A 229 16.09 10.57 6.23
CA SER A 229 17.13 10.25 5.26
C SER A 229 16.63 9.72 3.92
N PHE A 230 15.30 9.57 3.78
CA PHE A 230 14.63 9.24 2.50
C PHE A 230 13.41 10.13 2.30
N PRO A 231 13.43 11.06 1.32
CA PRO A 231 12.33 11.97 1.08
C PRO A 231 11.01 11.24 0.79
N GLY A 232 9.95 11.62 1.50
CA GLY A 232 8.63 11.02 1.39
C GLY A 232 8.40 9.79 2.26
N CYS A 233 9.39 9.32 3.04
CA CYS A 233 9.19 8.28 4.04
C CYS A 233 8.35 8.82 5.21
N ASP A 234 7.28 8.09 5.56
CA ASP A 234 6.33 8.45 6.63
C ASP A 234 6.00 7.26 7.57
N GLY A 235 6.79 6.22 7.52
CA GLY A 235 6.63 5.08 8.42
C GLY A 235 7.40 3.84 7.96
N LEU A 236 7.12 2.64 8.51
CA LEU A 236 6.16 2.34 9.57
C LEU A 236 6.89 1.98 10.88
N LYS A 237 7.68 0.87 10.89
CA LYS A 237 8.27 0.33 12.11
C LYS A 237 9.57 -0.39 11.86
N THR A 238 10.54 -0.22 12.77
CA THR A 238 11.79 -0.99 12.85
C THR A 238 11.68 -2.09 13.90
N GLY A 239 12.53 -3.11 13.78
CA GLY A 239 12.70 -4.17 14.76
C GLY A 239 14.17 -4.58 14.90
N TYR A 240 14.56 -4.96 16.11
CA TYR A 240 15.88 -5.52 16.38
C TYR A 240 15.91 -6.29 17.71
N TYR A 241 16.49 -7.44 17.69
CA TYR A 241 17.20 -8.11 18.76
C TYR A 241 18.23 -9.06 18.13
N ALA A 242 19.18 -9.60 18.92
CA ALA A 242 20.37 -10.26 18.36
C ALA A 242 20.04 -11.38 17.36
N GLN A 243 19.04 -12.25 17.64
CA GLN A 243 18.68 -13.37 16.76
C GLN A 243 17.81 -12.94 15.57
N ALA A 244 17.03 -11.86 15.70
CA ALA A 244 16.20 -11.33 14.61
C ALA A 244 17.00 -10.51 13.60
N GLY A 245 18.17 -10.00 14.00
CA GLY A 245 18.90 -9.01 13.20
C GLY A 245 18.14 -7.68 13.10
N PHE A 246 18.58 -6.79 12.22
CA PHE A 246 17.93 -5.51 11.99
C PHE A 246 16.83 -5.66 10.91
N GLY A 247 15.62 -5.17 11.22
CA GLY A 247 14.50 -5.17 10.29
C GLY A 247 13.81 -3.82 10.21
N VAL A 248 13.08 -3.59 9.11
CA VAL A 248 12.17 -2.46 8.95
C VAL A 248 11.05 -2.81 7.97
N THR A 249 9.85 -2.41 8.31
CA THR A 249 8.74 -2.21 7.39
C THR A 249 8.63 -0.72 7.15
N ALA A 250 8.93 -0.26 5.94
CA ALA A 250 8.93 1.15 5.56
C ALA A 250 7.87 1.44 4.50
N THR A 251 7.31 2.65 4.54
CA THR A 251 6.51 3.19 3.45
C THR A 251 6.98 4.58 3.09
N ALA A 252 6.88 4.91 1.81
CA ALA A 252 7.20 6.23 1.31
C ALA A 252 6.25 6.61 0.19
N GLN A 253 6.01 7.93 0.02
CA GLN A 253 5.21 8.49 -1.08
C GLN A 253 6.02 9.49 -1.89
N LYS A 254 5.98 9.37 -3.21
CA LYS A 254 6.65 10.29 -4.14
C LYS A 254 5.81 10.45 -5.40
N ASN A 255 5.56 11.71 -5.80
CA ASN A 255 4.81 12.03 -7.02
C ASN A 255 3.46 11.31 -7.15
N GLY A 256 2.75 11.11 -6.02
CA GLY A 256 1.46 10.42 -5.98
C GLY A 256 1.53 8.89 -5.97
N ALA A 257 2.70 8.27 -6.20
CA ALA A 257 2.90 6.85 -5.96
C ALA A 257 3.30 6.59 -4.51
N ARG A 258 2.80 5.51 -3.91
CA ARG A 258 3.25 5.01 -2.60
C ARG A 258 3.83 3.62 -2.77
N LEU A 259 4.91 3.33 -2.05
CA LEU A 259 5.53 2.02 -2.01
C LEU A 259 5.70 1.56 -0.56
N VAL A 260 5.70 0.24 -0.39
CA VAL A 260 6.05 -0.45 0.85
C VAL A 260 7.31 -1.28 0.59
N ALA A 261 8.32 -1.12 1.45
CA ALA A 261 9.53 -1.93 1.43
C ALA A 261 9.75 -2.58 2.79
N VAL A 262 9.97 -3.88 2.79
CA VAL A 262 10.32 -4.63 4.01
C VAL A 262 11.71 -5.21 3.85
N ALA A 263 12.52 -5.11 4.89
CA ALA A 263 13.80 -5.81 5.02
C ALA A 263 13.89 -6.47 6.39
N MET A 264 14.31 -7.73 6.41
CA MET A 264 14.40 -8.54 7.63
C MET A 264 15.75 -9.21 7.74
N ASN A 265 16.19 -9.38 8.99
CA ASN A 265 17.45 -10.01 9.34
C ASN A 265 18.64 -9.44 8.55
N CYS A 266 18.77 -8.12 8.58
CA CYS A 266 19.92 -7.41 8.04
C CYS A 266 21.06 -7.41 9.07
N PRO A 267 22.34 -7.46 8.63
CA PRO A 267 23.48 -7.51 9.54
C PRO A 267 23.66 -6.27 10.42
N THR A 268 23.31 -5.09 9.90
CA THR A 268 23.39 -3.81 10.61
C THR A 268 22.24 -2.88 10.24
N SER A 269 21.92 -1.92 11.11
CA SER A 269 20.94 -0.87 10.79
C SER A 269 21.34 -0.04 9.56
N LYS A 270 22.63 0.22 9.37
CA LYS A 270 23.14 0.95 8.20
C LYS A 270 22.89 0.19 6.88
N ILE A 271 23.12 -1.13 6.88
CA ILE A 271 22.83 -1.98 5.73
C ILE A 271 21.31 -2.02 5.47
N ARG A 272 20.50 -2.27 6.50
CA ARG A 272 19.03 -2.22 6.44
C ARG A 272 18.53 -0.94 5.76
N ASP A 273 18.98 0.21 6.23
CA ASP A 273 18.55 1.51 5.71
C ASP A 273 19.02 1.73 4.27
N ALA A 274 20.24 1.32 3.92
CA ALA A 274 20.79 1.42 2.57
C ALA A 274 20.02 0.55 1.56
N GLU A 275 19.71 -0.70 1.93
CA GLU A 275 18.96 -1.63 1.07
C GLU A 275 17.52 -1.13 0.83
N VAL A 276 16.84 -0.67 1.88
CA VAL A 276 15.47 -0.15 1.73
C VAL A 276 15.43 1.12 0.89
N LYS A 277 16.42 2.03 1.05
CA LYS A 277 16.56 3.21 0.18
C LYS A 277 16.76 2.81 -1.29
N ALA A 278 17.60 1.82 -1.55
CA ALA A 278 17.84 1.32 -2.90
C ALA A 278 16.57 0.70 -3.51
N LEU A 279 15.85 -0.14 -2.74
CA LEU A 279 14.59 -0.74 -3.18
C LEU A 279 13.53 0.32 -3.49
N LEU A 280 13.27 1.26 -2.57
CA LEU A 280 12.31 2.35 -2.79
C LEU A 280 12.68 3.22 -3.99
N SER A 281 13.97 3.61 -4.11
CA SER A 281 14.44 4.42 -5.25
C SER A 281 14.25 3.68 -6.57
N ARG A 282 14.60 2.40 -6.63
CA ARG A 282 14.40 1.55 -7.80
C ARG A 282 12.91 1.41 -8.15
N GLY A 283 12.06 1.21 -7.14
CA GLY A 283 10.62 1.14 -7.35
C GLY A 283 10.05 2.44 -7.90
N PHE A 284 10.35 3.57 -7.28
CA PHE A 284 9.85 4.88 -7.75
C PHE A 284 10.32 5.24 -9.16
N ASN A 285 11.49 4.78 -9.60
CA ASN A 285 11.98 4.99 -10.96
C ASN A 285 11.16 4.25 -12.03
N GLN A 286 10.33 3.28 -11.64
CA GLN A 286 9.43 2.56 -12.55
C GLN A 286 8.10 3.30 -12.77
N PHE A 287 7.80 4.33 -11.97
CA PHE A 287 6.56 5.09 -12.05
C PHE A 287 6.76 6.38 -12.85
N LYS A 288 5.79 6.65 -13.71
CA LYS A 288 5.68 7.91 -14.44
C LYS A 288 4.35 8.57 -14.10
N LEU A 289 4.36 9.89 -14.03
CA LEU A 289 3.13 10.66 -13.90
C LEU A 289 2.38 10.64 -15.22
N VAL A 290 1.28 9.91 -15.28
CA VAL A 290 0.43 9.75 -16.46
C VAL A 290 -0.79 10.65 -16.32
N LYS A 291 -1.02 11.52 -17.31
CA LYS A 291 -2.22 12.33 -17.40
C LYS A 291 -3.34 11.48 -18.02
N LEU A 292 -4.45 11.33 -17.29
CA LEU A 292 -5.60 10.53 -17.72
C LEU A 292 -6.68 11.38 -18.39
N VAL A 293 -6.84 12.64 -17.96
CA VAL A 293 -7.78 13.60 -18.53
C VAL A 293 -7.31 15.04 -18.21
N ASP A 294 -7.51 15.96 -19.12
CA ASP A 294 -7.32 17.39 -18.89
C ASP A 294 -8.57 18.02 -18.25
N ARG A 295 -8.38 19.07 -17.47
CA ARG A 295 -9.49 19.92 -17.02
C ARG A 295 -10.23 20.51 -18.24
N GLY A 296 -11.57 20.40 -18.26
CA GLY A 296 -12.40 20.89 -19.35
C GLY A 296 -12.37 20.02 -20.62
N ALA A 297 -11.69 18.87 -20.59
CA ALA A 297 -11.73 17.92 -21.71
C ALA A 297 -13.16 17.40 -21.92
N VAL A 298 -13.59 17.35 -23.20
CA VAL A 298 -14.87 16.73 -23.56
C VAL A 298 -14.80 15.24 -23.34
N VAL A 299 -15.64 14.74 -22.43
CA VAL A 299 -15.73 13.32 -22.10
C VAL A 299 -16.77 12.62 -22.97
N GLN A 300 -17.89 13.32 -23.25
CA GLN A 300 -18.93 12.89 -24.17
C GLN A 300 -19.51 14.13 -24.85
N SER A 301 -19.65 14.10 -26.19
CA SER A 301 -20.11 15.24 -26.98
C SER A 301 -21.65 15.36 -27.02
N ASP A 302 -22.36 14.24 -26.93
CA ASP A 302 -23.77 14.12 -27.26
C ASP A 302 -24.60 13.45 -26.16
N SER A 303 -24.44 13.92 -24.91
CA SER A 303 -25.28 13.43 -23.80
C SER A 303 -26.73 13.91 -23.98
N PRO A 304 -27.73 13.01 -23.93
CA PRO A 304 -29.13 13.35 -24.16
C PRO A 304 -29.67 14.34 -23.13
N VAL A 305 -30.42 15.33 -23.57
CA VAL A 305 -31.08 16.33 -22.70
C VAL A 305 -32.59 16.14 -22.73
N VAL A 306 -33.18 15.97 -21.56
CA VAL A 306 -34.62 15.85 -21.37
C VAL A 306 -35.19 17.19 -20.87
N GLY A 307 -36.30 17.63 -21.47
CA GLY A 307 -36.97 18.88 -21.11
C GLY A 307 -36.24 20.15 -21.50
N GLY A 308 -35.18 20.04 -22.29
CA GLY A 308 -34.37 21.16 -22.76
C GLY A 308 -34.76 21.74 -24.12
N ALA A 309 -34.30 22.96 -24.43
CA ALA A 309 -34.39 23.57 -25.73
C ALA A 309 -33.46 22.91 -26.77
N VAL A 310 -32.44 22.20 -26.29
CA VAL A 310 -31.51 21.37 -27.11
C VAL A 310 -31.72 19.90 -26.76
N SER A 311 -31.45 19.01 -27.73
CA SER A 311 -31.62 17.55 -27.56
C SER A 311 -30.41 16.87 -26.94
N SER A 312 -29.24 17.51 -27.02
CA SER A 312 -27.99 16.98 -26.45
C SER A 312 -27.05 18.10 -25.98
N SER A 313 -26.12 17.76 -25.12
CA SER A 313 -25.05 18.66 -24.65
C SER A 313 -23.77 17.89 -24.41
N ALA A 314 -22.65 18.59 -24.59
CA ALA A 314 -21.35 18.06 -24.18
C ALA A 314 -21.19 18.09 -22.64
N ILE A 315 -20.51 17.08 -22.13
CA ILE A 315 -20.08 16.99 -20.74
C ILE A 315 -18.55 17.03 -20.67
N LEU A 316 -18.06 17.73 -19.66
CA LEU A 316 -16.63 18.02 -19.50
C LEU A 316 -16.11 17.43 -18.19
N ALA A 317 -14.84 17.04 -18.16
CA ALA A 317 -14.13 16.74 -16.93
C ALA A 317 -13.91 18.02 -16.12
N LYS A 318 -14.31 18.05 -14.86
CA LYS A 318 -14.16 19.22 -13.98
C LYS A 318 -12.70 19.51 -13.66
N ASP A 319 -11.92 18.48 -13.38
CA ASP A 319 -10.53 18.59 -12.96
C ASP A 319 -9.59 17.80 -13.87
N GLU A 320 -8.33 18.26 -13.93
CA GLU A 320 -7.24 17.44 -14.48
C GLU A 320 -6.97 16.27 -13.54
N ILE A 321 -6.82 15.07 -14.11
CA ILE A 321 -6.41 13.88 -13.35
C ILE A 321 -5.07 13.38 -13.85
N LYS A 322 -4.11 13.38 -12.94
CA LYS A 322 -2.80 12.76 -13.11
C LYS A 322 -2.61 11.70 -12.05
N VAL A 323 -2.14 10.52 -12.45
CA VAL A 323 -1.82 9.41 -11.56
C VAL A 323 -0.42 8.91 -11.83
N SER A 324 0.26 8.47 -10.79
CA SER A 324 1.56 7.85 -10.91
C SER A 324 1.35 6.36 -11.19
N LEU A 325 1.73 5.91 -12.39
CA LEU A 325 1.55 4.53 -12.84
C LEU A 325 2.84 3.99 -13.45
N ARG A 326 3.04 2.69 -13.35
CA ARG A 326 4.05 1.99 -14.14
C ARG A 326 3.62 1.96 -15.60
N GLU A 327 4.56 2.21 -16.51
CA GLU A 327 4.28 2.37 -17.94
C GLU A 327 3.44 1.23 -18.55
N PRO A 328 3.68 -0.06 -18.25
CA PRO A 328 2.84 -1.15 -18.76
C PRO A 328 1.38 -1.11 -18.29
N LEU A 329 1.10 -0.45 -17.15
CA LEU A 329 -0.24 -0.39 -16.57
C LEU A 329 -1.06 0.79 -17.11
N ALA A 330 -0.43 1.81 -17.65
CA ALA A 330 -1.11 3.01 -18.14
C ALA A 330 -2.10 2.69 -19.28
N SER A 331 -1.75 1.75 -20.16
CA SER A 331 -2.61 1.29 -21.26
C SER A 331 -3.79 0.43 -20.81
N LEU A 332 -3.80 -0.04 -19.57
CA LEU A 332 -4.86 -0.89 -19.00
C LEU A 332 -5.88 -0.09 -18.19
N VAL A 333 -5.76 1.25 -18.14
CA VAL A 333 -6.69 2.09 -17.40
C VAL A 333 -8.00 2.23 -18.20
N GLU A 334 -9.08 1.73 -17.62
CA GLU A 334 -10.44 1.86 -18.16
C GLU A 334 -11.08 3.17 -17.68
N LYS A 335 -11.84 3.84 -18.55
CA LYS A 335 -12.66 5.00 -18.22
C LYS A 335 -14.12 4.56 -18.09
N LYS A 336 -14.78 4.91 -16.98
CA LYS A 336 -16.22 4.65 -16.73
C LYS A 336 -16.90 5.97 -16.41
N VAL A 337 -18.01 6.22 -17.13
CA VAL A 337 -18.87 7.39 -16.92
C VAL A 337 -20.10 6.95 -16.17
N ASP A 338 -20.35 7.55 -15.01
CA ASP A 338 -21.53 7.33 -14.19
C ASP A 338 -22.34 8.63 -14.12
N GLY A 339 -23.59 8.60 -14.54
CA GLY A 339 -24.47 9.79 -14.60
C GLY A 339 -24.44 10.49 -15.95
N CYS A 340 -24.99 11.68 -16.03
CA CYS A 340 -25.11 12.52 -17.22
C CYS A 340 -25.88 11.88 -18.42
N ASN A 341 -26.68 10.86 -18.19
CA ASN A 341 -27.45 10.20 -19.24
C ASN A 341 -28.79 9.65 -18.68
N PRO A 342 -29.93 10.37 -18.88
CA PRO A 342 -30.04 11.69 -19.52
C PRO A 342 -29.71 12.87 -18.54
N ILE A 343 -29.49 14.05 -19.12
CA ILE A 343 -29.35 15.30 -18.40
C ILE A 343 -30.74 15.98 -18.35
N ASN A 344 -31.16 16.46 -17.18
CA ASN A 344 -32.44 17.16 -17.05
C ASN A 344 -32.25 18.68 -17.18
N ALA A 345 -32.99 19.30 -18.08
CA ALA A 345 -33.08 20.76 -18.18
C ALA A 345 -34.27 21.30 -17.35
N PRO A 346 -34.19 22.55 -16.80
CA PRO A 346 -33.08 23.48 -16.94
C PRO A 346 -31.89 23.15 -16.03
N ALA A 347 -30.66 23.44 -16.48
CA ALA A 347 -29.47 23.27 -15.69
C ALA A 347 -28.41 24.32 -16.11
N LYS A 348 -27.58 24.73 -15.17
CA LYS A 348 -26.55 25.73 -15.42
C LYS A 348 -25.26 25.10 -15.91
N LYS A 349 -24.51 25.81 -16.73
CA LYS A 349 -23.13 25.52 -17.05
C LYS A 349 -22.32 25.22 -15.77
N ASP A 350 -21.37 24.33 -15.85
CA ASP A 350 -20.50 23.86 -14.74
C ASP A 350 -21.25 23.13 -13.61
N SER A 351 -22.57 22.91 -13.72
CA SER A 351 -23.30 22.02 -12.79
C SER A 351 -22.81 20.58 -12.95
N SER A 352 -22.63 19.91 -11.82
CA SER A 352 -22.27 18.48 -11.82
C SER A 352 -23.45 17.63 -12.31
N CYS A 353 -23.18 16.69 -13.21
CA CYS A 353 -24.17 15.75 -13.73
C CYS A 353 -23.75 14.27 -13.52
N GLY A 354 -22.53 14.03 -13.13
CA GLY A 354 -22.00 12.67 -12.96
C GLY A 354 -20.55 12.64 -12.54
N VAL A 355 -19.94 11.46 -12.69
CA VAL A 355 -18.55 11.19 -12.31
C VAL A 355 -17.85 10.39 -13.40
N LEU A 356 -16.64 10.81 -13.78
CA LEU A 356 -15.71 10.03 -14.56
C LEU A 356 -14.78 9.26 -13.63
N ARG A 357 -14.81 7.93 -13.69
CA ARG A 357 -13.94 7.05 -12.91
C ARG A 357 -12.87 6.44 -13.80
N PHE A 358 -11.68 6.32 -13.25
CA PHE A 358 -10.55 5.60 -13.85
C PHE A 358 -10.33 4.32 -13.06
N VAL A 359 -10.40 3.17 -13.75
CA VAL A 359 -10.34 1.84 -13.13
C VAL A 359 -9.16 1.08 -13.70
N LEU A 360 -8.32 0.53 -12.83
CA LEU A 360 -7.20 -0.34 -13.18
C LEU A 360 -7.38 -1.71 -12.50
N LYS A 361 -7.41 -2.77 -13.30
CA LYS A 361 -7.62 -4.15 -12.81
C LYS A 361 -8.84 -4.28 -11.88
N GLY A 362 -9.94 -3.61 -12.23
CA GLY A 362 -11.19 -3.63 -11.45
C GLY A 362 -11.23 -2.70 -10.23
N LYS A 363 -10.15 -1.99 -9.91
CA LYS A 363 -10.06 -1.05 -8.78
C LYS A 363 -10.09 0.39 -9.26
N GLU A 364 -10.91 1.26 -8.62
CA GLU A 364 -10.89 2.70 -8.88
C GLU A 364 -9.56 3.29 -8.39
N ILE A 365 -8.84 3.97 -9.30
CA ILE A 365 -7.55 4.61 -9.02
C ILE A 365 -7.64 6.14 -8.99
N ALA A 366 -8.65 6.72 -9.63
CA ALA A 366 -8.94 8.15 -9.60
C ALA A 366 -10.36 8.42 -10.11
N LYS A 367 -10.87 9.61 -9.82
CA LYS A 367 -12.15 10.11 -10.34
C LYS A 367 -12.17 11.63 -10.43
N THR A 368 -13.04 12.17 -11.28
CA THR A 368 -13.40 13.59 -11.32
C THR A 368 -14.89 13.76 -11.58
N GLU A 369 -15.48 14.86 -11.14
CA GLU A 369 -16.85 15.21 -11.50
C GLU A 369 -16.96 15.50 -13.00
N LEU A 370 -18.13 15.21 -13.54
CA LEU A 370 -18.53 15.62 -14.89
C LEU A 370 -19.47 16.79 -14.79
N VAL A 371 -19.21 17.84 -15.58
CA VAL A 371 -19.94 19.09 -15.56
C VAL A 371 -20.47 19.46 -16.96
N LEU A 372 -21.53 20.27 -16.98
CA LEU A 372 -22.16 20.73 -18.22
C LEU A 372 -21.28 21.76 -18.92
N ALA A 373 -21.13 21.64 -20.24
CA ALA A 373 -20.37 22.57 -21.07
C ALA A 373 -21.07 23.93 -21.26
N GLN A 374 -22.41 23.99 -21.10
CA GLN A 374 -23.23 25.16 -21.35
C GLN A 374 -24.49 25.17 -20.47
N ASP A 375 -25.16 26.34 -20.41
CA ASP A 375 -26.50 26.45 -19.82
C ASP A 375 -27.50 25.64 -20.67
N LEU A 376 -28.38 24.91 -19.98
CA LEU A 376 -29.48 24.18 -20.59
C LEU A 376 -30.80 24.87 -20.21
N GLU A 377 -31.40 25.54 -21.16
CA GLU A 377 -32.69 26.22 -20.96
C GLU A 377 -33.84 25.22 -21.06
N LYS A 378 -34.94 25.51 -20.37
CA LYS A 378 -36.17 24.72 -20.48
C LYS A 378 -36.73 24.81 -21.89
N GLY A 379 -37.08 23.70 -22.48
CA GLY A 379 -37.71 23.62 -23.79
C GLY A 379 -39.14 24.17 -23.78
N GLY A 380 -39.54 24.80 -24.86
CA GLY A 380 -40.94 25.21 -25.09
C GLY A 380 -41.85 23.98 -25.26
N MET A 381 -43.20 24.21 -25.25
CA MET A 381 -44.21 23.13 -25.32
C MET A 381 -44.03 22.15 -26.51
N LEU A 382 -43.46 22.56 -27.64
CA LEU A 382 -43.17 21.74 -28.79
C LEU A 382 -41.95 20.81 -28.66
N SER A 383 -40.99 21.12 -27.81
CA SER A 383 -39.80 20.27 -27.57
C SER A 383 -40.11 19.09 -26.64
N SER A 384 -41.09 19.25 -25.77
CA SER A 384 -41.54 18.18 -24.83
C SER A 384 -42.26 17.04 -25.55
N LEU A 385 -42.90 17.29 -26.72
CA LEU A 385 -43.56 16.28 -27.51
C LEU A 385 -42.58 15.40 -28.32
N LYS A 386 -41.43 15.93 -28.73
CA LYS A 386 -40.43 15.13 -29.45
C LYS A 386 -39.70 14.09 -28.58
N GLY A 387 -39.60 14.32 -27.28
CA GLY A 387 -39.03 13.36 -26.32
C GLY A 387 -39.97 12.18 -25.95
N LEU A 388 -41.27 12.29 -26.24
CA LEU A 388 -42.29 11.24 -25.97
C LEU A 388 -42.52 10.31 -27.14
N ILE A 389 -42.11 10.72 -28.35
CA ILE A 389 -42.27 9.90 -29.57
C ILE A 389 -40.87 9.41 -29.92
N GLY A 390 -40.50 8.27 -29.32
CA GLY A 390 -39.21 7.63 -29.52
C GLY A 390 -38.82 7.48 -30.98
N TYR A 391 -37.58 7.93 -31.30
CA TYR A 391 -36.79 7.43 -32.41
C TYR A 391 -35.53 6.83 -31.81
#